data_465bbbaf6c12b6d58be50003707ccd03
#
_entry.id   465bbbaf6c12b6d58be50003707ccd03
#
_cell.length_a   1.000
_cell.length_b   1.000
_cell.length_c   1.000
_cell.angle_alpha   90.00
_cell.angle_beta   90.00
_cell.angle_gamma   90.00
#
_symmetry.space_group_name_H-M   'P 1'
#
loop_
_entity.id
_entity.type
_entity.pdbx_description
1 polymer ?
#
loop_
_entity_poly.entity_id
_entity_poly.type
_entity_poly.pdbx_seq_one_letter_code
_entity_poly.pdbx_strand_id
1 'polypeptide(L)'
;DLGMSRGLGDVYKRQMMSELPSQARVVIIGGGVVGVSCAYHLAKAGWTDCVLLEKNELTAGSTWHAAGNVPTFSTSWSIMNMQRYSTELYSNLGDEVDYPMNYNVTGSIRLGHSKERIQEFQRAKGMGLYQGMNIEILDNNEIKKLYPFIETHEIQGALYDPADGDIDPAQLTQALAKGARQLGVKIVRFCSAEGIKKENDMWEIITEKGSISAEIIVNAAGYYAQRVSEWFIPFGGRRIPMVSMSHQYVVSEQVEELEKWTANTGHKLPLLRDVDSSYYLRQEKNGFNLGPYERNCRAHWCTKDDPLPDDFSFQLYPDDLERLEWYVEDAMKRVPLLAKAGVSKVINGPIPYTPDGNPLIGPMPGVRNAFEACVFTFGIAQGGGAGKVLAEWITEGTTEWDMWSCDPRRFTDFTDQEYCIEKGKEIYGHEYG
;
A
#
# COMPACT_ATOMS: atom_id res chain seq x y z
N ASP A 1 -42.92 16.68 15.24
CA ASP A 1 -41.59 17.11 14.74
C ASP A 1 -40.54 15.99 14.53
N LEU A 2 -40.93 14.74 14.66
CA LEU A 2 -40.07 13.57 14.39
C LEU A 2 -40.16 13.05 12.93
N GLY A 3 -41.07 13.60 12.13
CA GLY A 3 -41.27 13.18 10.73
C GLY A 3 -40.34 13.87 9.72
N MET A 4 -39.86 15.08 10.01
CA MET A 4 -38.98 15.83 9.08
C MET A 4 -37.50 15.40 9.12
N SER A 5 -37.01 14.87 10.23
CA SER A 5 -35.59 14.45 10.35
C SER A 5 -35.27 13.15 9.59
N ARG A 6 -36.27 12.26 9.42
CA ARG A 6 -36.09 11.03 8.61
C ARG A 6 -36.06 11.32 7.10
N GLY A 7 -36.86 12.28 6.63
CA GLY A 7 -36.89 12.63 5.20
C GLY A 7 -35.62 13.33 4.71
N LEU A 8 -34.98 14.16 5.51
CA LEU A 8 -33.71 14.82 5.18
C LEU A 8 -32.54 13.83 5.14
N GLY A 9 -32.50 12.86 6.05
CA GLY A 9 -31.52 11.79 6.04
C GLY A 9 -31.62 10.90 4.81
N ASP A 10 -32.80 10.56 4.36
CA ASP A 10 -33.04 9.74 3.16
C ASP A 10 -32.83 10.53 1.86
N VAL A 11 -33.11 11.82 1.82
CA VAL A 11 -32.76 12.69 0.69
C VAL A 11 -31.26 12.91 0.59
N TYR A 12 -30.59 13.10 1.73
CA TYR A 12 -29.10 13.20 1.77
C TYR A 12 -28.43 11.89 1.36
N LYS A 13 -28.96 10.74 1.80
CA LYS A 13 -28.49 9.42 1.34
C LYS A 13 -28.73 9.22 -0.16
N ARG A 14 -29.88 9.59 -0.69
CA ARG A 14 -30.15 9.50 -2.14
C ARG A 14 -29.28 10.45 -2.97
N GLN A 15 -28.96 11.65 -2.49
CA GLN A 15 -28.06 12.58 -3.18
C GLN A 15 -26.57 12.15 -3.12
N MET A 16 -26.17 11.36 -2.12
CA MET A 16 -24.82 10.82 -2.01
C MET A 16 -24.60 9.49 -2.75
N MET A 17 -25.66 8.80 -3.18
CA MET A 17 -25.55 7.55 -3.93
C MET A 17 -25.46 7.89 -5.42
N SER A 18 -24.23 7.90 -5.97
CA SER A 18 -24.05 7.95 -7.42
C SER A 18 -24.79 6.75 -8.06
N GLU A 19 -25.65 7.03 -9.04
CA GLU A 19 -26.32 5.97 -9.80
C GLU A 19 -25.28 5.11 -10.52
N LEU A 20 -25.48 3.78 -10.49
CA LEU A 20 -24.66 2.85 -11.25
C LEU A 20 -24.90 3.08 -12.74
N PRO A 21 -23.88 3.38 -13.57
CA PRO A 21 -24.03 3.41 -15.01
C PRO A 21 -24.36 2.03 -15.56
N SER A 22 -25.12 1.98 -16.64
CA SER A 22 -25.39 0.71 -17.32
C SER A 22 -24.20 0.20 -18.15
N GLN A 23 -23.27 1.10 -18.49
CA GLN A 23 -22.12 0.78 -19.35
C GLN A 23 -20.89 1.63 -18.97
N ALA A 24 -19.70 1.08 -19.17
CA ALA A 24 -18.42 1.80 -19.13
C ALA A 24 -17.40 1.09 -20.03
N ARG A 25 -16.35 1.78 -20.42
CA ARG A 25 -15.23 1.15 -21.12
C ARG A 25 -14.39 0.31 -20.17
N VAL A 26 -14.08 0.83 -18.99
CA VAL A 26 -13.31 0.12 -17.97
C VAL A 26 -14.08 0.13 -16.65
N VAL A 27 -14.21 -1.04 -16.02
CA VAL A 27 -14.68 -1.16 -14.63
C VAL A 27 -13.56 -1.64 -13.74
N ILE A 28 -13.30 -0.88 -12.67
CA ILE A 28 -12.28 -1.19 -11.64
C ILE A 28 -13.01 -1.63 -10.37
N ILE A 29 -12.66 -2.79 -9.84
CA ILE A 29 -13.21 -3.33 -8.60
C ILE A 29 -12.22 -3.11 -7.45
N GLY A 30 -12.58 -2.21 -6.52
CA GLY A 30 -11.83 -1.87 -5.32
C GLY A 30 -11.41 -0.40 -5.24
N GLY A 31 -11.79 0.26 -4.15
CA GLY A 31 -11.57 1.70 -3.87
C GLY A 31 -10.41 1.97 -2.90
N GLY A 32 -9.43 1.08 -2.80
CA GLY A 32 -8.16 1.34 -2.14
C GLY A 32 -7.25 2.26 -2.98
N VAL A 33 -6.10 2.65 -2.40
CA VAL A 33 -5.15 3.57 -3.06
C VAL A 33 -4.77 3.12 -4.48
N VAL A 34 -4.59 1.82 -4.71
CA VAL A 34 -4.18 1.28 -6.02
C VAL A 34 -5.31 1.39 -7.04
N GLY A 35 -6.52 0.93 -6.71
CA GLY A 35 -7.66 1.02 -7.64
C GLY A 35 -8.01 2.45 -8.01
N VAL A 36 -7.96 3.37 -7.03
CA VAL A 36 -8.19 4.80 -7.28
C VAL A 36 -7.06 5.41 -8.13
N SER A 37 -5.81 5.00 -7.90
CA SER A 37 -4.68 5.41 -8.74
C SER A 37 -4.81 4.92 -10.19
N CYS A 38 -5.26 3.66 -10.39
CA CYS A 38 -5.55 3.14 -11.72
C CYS A 38 -6.60 3.99 -12.45
N ALA A 39 -7.69 4.33 -11.76
CA ALA A 39 -8.74 5.20 -12.30
C ALA A 39 -8.22 6.59 -12.69
N TYR A 40 -7.40 7.20 -11.83
CA TYR A 40 -6.78 8.50 -12.08
C TYR A 40 -5.86 8.47 -13.30
N HIS A 41 -4.98 7.46 -13.42
CA HIS A 41 -4.02 7.38 -14.53
C HIS A 41 -4.69 7.00 -15.85
N LEU A 42 -5.70 6.15 -15.87
CA LEU A 42 -6.51 5.90 -17.07
C LEU A 42 -7.15 7.19 -17.57
N ALA A 43 -7.73 7.98 -16.69
CA ALA A 43 -8.32 9.26 -17.05
C ALA A 43 -7.27 10.27 -17.55
N LYS A 44 -6.08 10.33 -16.94
CA LYS A 44 -4.94 11.14 -17.43
C LYS A 44 -4.49 10.70 -18.84
N ALA A 45 -4.58 9.41 -19.16
CA ALA A 45 -4.32 8.87 -20.50
C ALA A 45 -5.47 9.09 -21.49
N GLY A 46 -6.51 9.84 -21.10
CA GLY A 46 -7.66 10.15 -21.94
C GLY A 46 -8.78 9.09 -21.94
N TRP A 47 -8.67 8.04 -21.14
CA TRP A 47 -9.69 7.02 -20.97
C TRP A 47 -10.63 7.38 -19.81
N THR A 48 -11.54 8.32 -20.05
CA THR A 48 -12.41 8.90 -19.02
C THR A 48 -13.70 8.10 -18.80
N ASP A 49 -14.09 7.22 -19.72
CA ASP A 49 -15.24 6.31 -19.58
C ASP A 49 -14.86 5.12 -18.69
N CYS A 50 -14.55 5.45 -17.42
CA CYS A 50 -14.16 4.52 -16.40
C CYS A 50 -15.12 4.59 -15.21
N VAL A 51 -15.43 3.43 -14.64
CA VAL A 51 -16.21 3.31 -13.40
C VAL A 51 -15.40 2.53 -12.38
N LEU A 52 -15.24 3.10 -11.18
CA LEU A 52 -14.69 2.40 -10.03
C LEU A 52 -15.83 2.01 -9.10
N LEU A 53 -15.89 0.72 -8.75
CA LEU A 53 -16.84 0.15 -7.79
C LEU A 53 -16.14 -0.10 -6.45
N GLU A 54 -16.70 0.44 -5.37
CA GLU A 54 -16.25 0.16 -4.00
C GLU A 54 -17.44 -0.27 -3.16
N LYS A 55 -17.30 -1.44 -2.50
CA LYS A 55 -18.39 -2.02 -1.71
C LYS A 55 -18.73 -1.22 -0.45
N ASN A 56 -17.76 -0.49 0.08
CA ASN A 56 -17.89 0.36 1.26
C ASN A 56 -17.48 1.81 0.95
N GLU A 57 -16.73 2.44 1.85
CA GLU A 57 -16.11 3.73 1.63
C GLU A 57 -14.71 3.53 1.03
N LEU A 58 -14.20 4.52 0.29
CA LEU A 58 -12.82 4.50 -0.17
C LEU A 58 -11.88 4.28 1.01
N THR A 59 -10.79 3.57 0.77
CA THR A 59 -9.77 3.20 1.76
C THR A 59 -10.14 2.10 2.75
N ALA A 60 -11.35 1.59 2.78
CA ALA A 60 -11.86 0.69 3.82
C ALA A 60 -11.07 -0.63 4.02
N GLY A 61 -10.25 -1.02 3.06
CA GLY A 61 -9.33 -2.18 3.15
C GLY A 61 -7.99 -1.83 3.82
N SER A 62 -6.88 -2.44 3.37
CA SER A 62 -5.54 -2.22 3.96
C SER A 62 -5.06 -0.76 3.89
N THR A 63 -5.62 0.06 3.02
CA THR A 63 -5.20 1.45 2.84
C THR A 63 -5.34 2.28 4.11
N TRP A 64 -6.45 2.20 4.84
CA TRP A 64 -6.73 3.10 5.97
C TRP A 64 -5.82 2.86 7.19
N HIS A 65 -5.31 1.63 7.35
CA HIS A 65 -4.44 1.28 8.47
C HIS A 65 -2.96 1.19 8.08
N ALA A 66 -2.60 1.58 6.85
CA ALA A 66 -1.21 1.58 6.41
C ALA A 66 -0.37 2.60 7.19
N ALA A 67 0.88 2.24 7.50
CA ALA A 67 1.80 3.12 8.23
C ALA A 67 2.17 4.41 7.47
N GLY A 68 1.95 4.44 6.16
CA GLY A 68 2.15 5.63 5.34
C GLY A 68 3.60 5.93 4.95
N ASN A 69 4.52 4.98 5.12
CA ASN A 69 5.91 5.15 4.69
C ASN A 69 6.02 5.16 3.16
N VAL A 70 6.82 6.08 2.63
CA VAL A 70 7.04 6.28 1.19
C VAL A 70 8.53 6.22 0.87
N PRO A 71 9.10 5.00 0.71
CA PRO A 71 10.47 4.82 0.24
C PRO A 71 10.58 5.06 -1.26
N THR A 72 11.75 5.52 -1.69
CA THR A 72 12.09 5.70 -3.11
C THR A 72 12.98 4.59 -3.65
N PHE A 73 13.89 4.06 -2.82
CA PHE A 73 14.86 3.03 -3.23
C PHE A 73 14.34 1.61 -3.03
N SER A 74 14.57 0.77 -4.04
CA SER A 74 14.45 -0.69 -3.99
C SER A 74 15.56 -1.34 -4.81
N THR A 75 15.95 -2.57 -4.46
CA THR A 75 16.87 -3.38 -5.26
C THR A 75 16.23 -3.96 -6.52
N SER A 76 14.91 -3.99 -6.60
CA SER A 76 14.15 -4.31 -7.82
C SER A 76 13.94 -3.05 -8.67
N TRP A 77 14.38 -3.08 -9.94
CA TRP A 77 14.17 -1.96 -10.88
C TRP A 77 12.70 -1.63 -11.10
N SER A 78 11.85 -2.64 -11.24
CA SER A 78 10.39 -2.45 -11.39
C SER A 78 9.80 -1.72 -10.20
N ILE A 79 10.12 -2.17 -8.99
CA ILE A 79 9.64 -1.59 -7.73
C ILE A 79 10.20 -0.17 -7.54
N MET A 80 11.50 0.03 -7.76
CA MET A 80 12.15 1.33 -7.62
C MET A 80 11.54 2.38 -8.57
N ASN A 81 11.27 2.02 -9.82
CA ASN A 81 10.63 2.93 -10.77
C ASN A 81 9.23 3.32 -10.31
N MET A 82 8.43 2.37 -9.82
CA MET A 82 7.09 2.67 -9.27
C MET A 82 7.17 3.58 -8.06
N GLN A 83 8.09 3.32 -7.11
CA GLN A 83 8.24 4.11 -5.89
C GLN A 83 8.69 5.55 -6.20
N ARG A 84 9.68 5.73 -7.07
CA ARG A 84 10.16 7.05 -7.48
C ARG A 84 9.06 7.86 -8.18
N TYR A 85 8.36 7.24 -9.13
CA TYR A 85 7.21 7.88 -9.77
C TYR A 85 6.13 8.27 -8.76
N SER A 86 5.83 7.37 -7.80
CA SER A 86 4.86 7.65 -6.73
C SER A 86 5.27 8.86 -5.90
N THR A 87 6.54 8.94 -5.49
CA THR A 87 7.09 10.04 -4.72
C THR A 87 6.98 11.38 -5.47
N GLU A 88 7.33 11.39 -6.75
CA GLU A 88 7.20 12.56 -7.63
C GLU A 88 5.73 12.99 -7.80
N LEU A 89 4.84 12.03 -8.07
CA LEU A 89 3.41 12.28 -8.15
C LEU A 89 2.86 12.89 -6.86
N TYR A 90 3.18 12.29 -5.70
CA TYR A 90 2.64 12.72 -4.42
C TYR A 90 3.11 14.11 -4.00
N SER A 91 4.31 14.50 -4.41
CA SER A 91 4.85 15.84 -4.17
C SER A 91 4.05 16.93 -4.88
N ASN A 92 3.38 16.63 -5.99
CA ASN A 92 2.67 17.60 -6.81
C ASN A 92 1.14 17.43 -6.78
N LEU A 93 0.66 16.23 -6.41
CA LEU A 93 -0.74 15.85 -6.55
C LEU A 93 -1.69 16.79 -5.78
N GLY A 94 -1.32 17.21 -4.56
CA GLY A 94 -2.15 18.09 -3.75
C GLY A 94 -2.49 19.38 -4.45
N ASP A 95 -1.49 20.02 -5.04
CA ASP A 95 -1.65 21.26 -5.80
C ASP A 95 -2.38 21.01 -7.13
N GLU A 96 -2.04 19.92 -7.83
CA GLU A 96 -2.66 19.57 -9.12
C GLU A 96 -4.19 19.39 -9.00
N VAL A 97 -4.66 18.79 -7.91
CA VAL A 97 -6.10 18.49 -7.74
C VAL A 97 -6.78 19.41 -6.72
N ASP A 98 -6.07 20.41 -6.18
CA ASP A 98 -6.55 21.31 -5.13
C ASP A 98 -7.11 20.52 -3.91
N TYR A 99 -6.28 19.65 -3.34
CA TYR A 99 -6.62 18.84 -2.17
C TYR A 99 -5.48 18.84 -1.15
N PRO A 100 -5.71 19.22 0.11
CA PRO A 100 -4.65 19.27 1.11
C PRO A 100 -4.13 17.85 1.41
N MET A 101 -2.82 17.65 1.31
CA MET A 101 -2.18 16.40 1.61
C MET A 101 -1.09 16.57 2.66
N ASN A 102 -1.09 15.70 3.65
CA ASN A 102 -0.01 15.62 4.63
C ASN A 102 1.07 14.66 4.12
N TYR A 103 1.94 15.18 3.24
CA TYR A 103 3.11 14.49 2.71
C TYR A 103 4.37 15.17 3.23
N ASN A 104 5.22 14.42 3.93
CA ASN A 104 6.43 14.90 4.55
C ASN A 104 7.65 14.17 3.97
N VAL A 105 8.53 14.91 3.30
CA VAL A 105 9.82 14.40 2.86
C VAL A 105 10.80 14.59 4.02
N THR A 106 11.04 13.52 4.79
CA THR A 106 11.86 13.53 6.00
C THR A 106 13.21 12.87 5.81
N GLY A 107 13.38 12.18 4.71
CA GLY A 107 14.47 11.24 4.53
C GLY A 107 14.28 9.94 5.31
N SER A 108 15.12 8.96 5.03
CA SER A 108 15.20 7.72 5.82
C SER A 108 16.64 7.29 6.06
N ILE A 109 16.87 6.66 7.22
CA ILE A 109 18.15 6.12 7.66
C ILE A 109 17.97 4.62 7.83
N ARG A 110 18.73 3.81 7.09
CA ARG A 110 18.78 2.35 7.25
C ARG A 110 20.08 2.00 7.97
N LEU A 111 19.97 1.46 9.19
CA LEU A 111 21.13 1.13 10.01
C LEU A 111 21.78 -0.18 9.54
N GLY A 112 23.10 -0.25 9.58
CA GLY A 112 23.87 -1.45 9.30
C GLY A 112 24.74 -1.85 10.49
N HIS A 113 24.60 -3.07 10.98
CA HIS A 113 25.32 -3.59 12.15
C HIS A 113 26.57 -4.38 11.77
N SER A 114 26.78 -4.70 10.49
CA SER A 114 27.89 -5.50 10.02
C SER A 114 28.63 -4.84 8.84
N LYS A 115 29.86 -5.30 8.59
CA LYS A 115 30.62 -4.87 7.41
C LYS A 115 29.95 -5.32 6.11
N GLU A 116 29.34 -6.50 6.13
CA GLU A 116 28.60 -7.08 5.02
C GLU A 116 27.40 -6.22 4.66
N ARG A 117 26.66 -5.71 5.66
CA ARG A 117 25.54 -4.79 5.47
C ARG A 117 26.01 -3.45 4.88
N ILE A 118 27.14 -2.93 5.30
CA ILE A 118 27.72 -1.73 4.68
C ILE A 118 28.14 -1.95 3.22
N GLN A 119 28.65 -3.13 2.88
CA GLN A 119 28.95 -3.48 1.49
C GLN A 119 27.67 -3.55 0.63
N GLU A 120 26.59 -4.07 1.18
CA GLU A 120 25.27 -4.06 0.54
C GLU A 120 24.80 -2.61 0.32
N PHE A 121 24.92 -1.75 1.33
CA PHE A 121 24.57 -0.32 1.21
C PHE A 121 25.42 0.41 0.16
N GLN A 122 26.69 0.04 -0.01
CA GLN A 122 27.52 0.58 -1.08
C GLN A 122 27.01 0.17 -2.47
N ARG A 123 26.52 -1.08 -2.64
CA ARG A 123 25.88 -1.51 -3.88
C ARG A 123 24.56 -0.75 -4.10
N ALA A 124 23.75 -0.62 -3.05
CA ALA A 124 22.51 0.15 -3.09
C ALA A 124 22.75 1.62 -3.49
N LYS A 125 23.78 2.26 -2.93
CA LYS A 125 24.22 3.60 -3.33
C LYS A 125 24.59 3.66 -4.81
N GLY A 126 25.35 2.68 -5.30
CA GLY A 126 25.72 2.59 -6.72
C GLY A 126 24.52 2.47 -7.65
N MET A 127 23.53 1.64 -7.27
CA MET A 127 22.25 1.52 -8.00
C MET A 127 21.46 2.82 -7.98
N GLY A 128 21.36 3.47 -6.82
CA GLY A 128 20.69 4.76 -6.67
C GLY A 128 21.33 5.85 -7.51
N LEU A 129 22.65 5.97 -7.48
CA LEU A 129 23.40 6.93 -8.30
C LEU A 129 23.16 6.71 -9.81
N TYR A 130 23.12 5.47 -10.27
CA TYR A 130 22.79 5.15 -11.65
C TYR A 130 21.41 5.70 -12.06
N GLN A 131 20.46 5.73 -11.12
CA GLN A 131 19.12 6.30 -11.30
C GLN A 131 19.02 7.79 -10.97
N GLY A 132 20.13 8.46 -10.69
CA GLY A 132 20.14 9.91 -10.35
C GLY A 132 19.63 10.21 -8.93
N MET A 133 19.67 9.23 -8.01
CA MET A 133 19.28 9.42 -6.62
C MET A 133 20.45 9.89 -5.77
N ASN A 134 20.21 10.72 -4.75
CA ASN A 134 21.21 11.22 -3.80
C ASN A 134 21.30 10.32 -2.55
N ILE A 135 21.63 9.06 -2.75
CA ILE A 135 21.80 8.11 -1.64
C ILE A 135 23.22 8.26 -1.05
N GLU A 136 23.31 8.35 0.27
CA GLU A 136 24.57 8.54 0.99
C GLU A 136 24.84 7.42 1.99
N ILE A 137 26.12 7.17 2.28
CA ILE A 137 26.55 6.33 3.40
C ILE A 137 26.98 7.27 4.52
N LEU A 138 26.38 7.11 5.68
CA LEU A 138 26.64 7.95 6.86
C LEU A 138 27.50 7.21 7.89
N ASP A 139 28.40 7.95 8.53
CA ASP A 139 29.07 7.51 9.76
C ASP A 139 28.17 7.78 11.00
N ASN A 140 28.63 7.29 12.17
CA ASN A 140 27.87 7.44 13.42
C ASN A 140 27.68 8.90 13.88
N ASN A 141 28.59 9.80 13.52
CA ASN A 141 28.44 11.22 13.85
C ASN A 141 27.40 11.89 12.97
N GLU A 142 27.38 11.53 11.69
CA GLU A 142 26.38 12.01 10.72
C GLU A 142 24.99 11.49 11.06
N ILE A 143 24.87 10.20 11.44
CA ILE A 143 23.62 9.63 11.93
C ILE A 143 23.09 10.42 13.15
N LYS A 144 23.92 10.69 14.15
CA LYS A 144 23.53 11.46 15.34
C LYS A 144 23.14 12.91 15.05
N LYS A 145 23.71 13.53 14.02
CA LYS A 145 23.28 14.88 13.59
C LYS A 145 21.87 14.88 13.03
N LEU A 146 21.52 13.87 12.22
CA LEU A 146 20.18 13.73 11.62
C LEU A 146 19.14 13.19 12.60
N TYR A 147 19.57 12.34 13.53
CA TYR A 147 18.71 11.68 14.51
C TYR A 147 19.31 11.80 15.93
N PRO A 148 19.12 12.93 16.62
CA PRO A 148 19.83 13.23 17.88
C PRO A 148 19.52 12.26 19.05
N PHE A 149 18.41 11.55 18.97
CA PHE A 149 17.96 10.65 20.04
C PHE A 149 18.41 9.20 19.89
N ILE A 150 19.26 8.91 18.88
CA ILE A 150 19.70 7.55 18.58
C ILE A 150 20.96 7.15 19.36
N GLU A 151 21.01 5.92 19.81
CA GLU A 151 22.23 5.26 20.26
C GLU A 151 22.88 4.50 19.09
N THR A 152 24.17 4.75 18.86
CA THR A 152 24.90 4.22 17.69
C THR A 152 25.92 3.15 18.05
N HIS A 153 25.89 2.61 19.30
CA HIS A 153 26.69 1.47 19.64
C HIS A 153 26.35 0.28 18.70
N GLU A 154 27.34 -0.49 18.30
CA GLU A 154 27.23 -1.61 17.38
C GLU A 154 26.91 -1.23 15.91
N ILE A 155 26.59 0.03 15.62
CA ILE A 155 26.33 0.50 14.26
C ILE A 155 27.65 0.71 13.52
N GLN A 156 27.79 0.11 12.32
CA GLN A 156 28.93 0.28 11.44
C GLN A 156 28.76 1.46 10.46
N GLY A 157 27.53 1.94 10.28
CA GLY A 157 27.15 3.02 9.40
C GLY A 157 25.68 2.91 9.00
N ALA A 158 25.25 3.78 8.11
CA ALA A 158 23.88 3.77 7.62
C ALA A 158 23.78 4.17 6.14
N LEU A 159 22.73 3.69 5.48
CA LEU A 159 22.29 4.21 4.19
C LEU A 159 21.26 5.30 4.43
N TYR A 160 21.47 6.48 3.85
CA TYR A 160 20.56 7.62 3.92
C TYR A 160 19.97 7.92 2.55
N ASP A 161 18.66 7.98 2.49
CA ASP A 161 17.91 8.46 1.33
C ASP A 161 17.13 9.72 1.72
N PRO A 162 17.54 10.91 1.24
CA PRO A 162 16.88 12.17 1.59
C PRO A 162 15.49 12.35 0.97
N ALA A 163 15.14 11.57 -0.05
CA ALA A 163 13.87 11.68 -0.77
C ALA A 163 12.73 10.82 -0.17
N ASP A 164 13.06 9.92 0.75
CA ASP A 164 12.07 9.13 1.47
C ASP A 164 11.19 10.02 2.37
N GLY A 165 9.98 9.55 2.67
CA GLY A 165 9.08 10.30 3.51
C GLY A 165 7.91 9.50 4.07
N ASP A 166 6.91 10.23 4.54
CA ASP A 166 5.64 9.67 5.00
C ASP A 166 4.45 10.50 4.49
N ILE A 167 3.33 9.83 4.29
CA ILE A 167 2.09 10.42 3.79
C ILE A 167 0.89 9.89 4.55
N ASP A 168 -0.18 10.68 4.66
CA ASP A 168 -1.47 10.19 5.12
C ASP A 168 -2.13 9.35 4.01
N PRO A 169 -2.34 8.02 4.22
CA PRO A 169 -2.89 7.14 3.20
C PRO A 169 -4.30 7.51 2.74
N ALA A 170 -5.13 8.00 3.67
CA ALA A 170 -6.51 8.37 3.36
C ALA A 170 -6.55 9.65 2.52
N GLN A 171 -5.77 10.66 2.90
CA GLN A 171 -5.68 11.91 2.12
C GLN A 171 -5.13 11.65 0.72
N LEU A 172 -4.09 10.84 0.56
CA LEU A 172 -3.58 10.43 -0.74
C LEU A 172 -4.67 9.82 -1.61
N THR A 173 -5.40 8.85 -1.07
CA THR A 173 -6.46 8.17 -1.83
C THR A 173 -7.59 9.13 -2.22
N GLN A 174 -7.98 10.05 -1.32
CA GLN A 174 -8.99 11.06 -1.62
C GLN A 174 -8.51 12.09 -2.65
N ALA A 175 -7.23 12.48 -2.63
CA ALA A 175 -6.64 13.36 -3.65
C ALA A 175 -6.67 12.71 -5.04
N LEU A 176 -6.23 11.46 -5.15
CA LEU A 176 -6.32 10.67 -6.39
C LEU A 176 -7.77 10.53 -6.87
N ALA A 177 -8.71 10.26 -5.94
CA ALA A 177 -10.13 10.15 -6.27
C ALA A 177 -10.73 11.48 -6.73
N LYS A 178 -10.32 12.60 -6.14
CA LYS A 178 -10.71 13.94 -6.59
C LYS A 178 -10.22 14.20 -8.01
N GLY A 179 -8.94 13.92 -8.28
CA GLY A 179 -8.36 14.06 -9.61
C GLY A 179 -9.06 13.18 -10.66
N ALA A 180 -9.32 11.90 -10.33
CA ALA A 180 -10.05 11.01 -11.22
C ALA A 180 -11.45 11.54 -11.55
N ARG A 181 -12.20 12.04 -10.54
CA ARG A 181 -13.54 12.64 -10.75
C ARG A 181 -13.48 13.92 -11.59
N GLN A 182 -12.49 14.79 -11.35
CA GLN A 182 -12.29 16.01 -12.14
C GLN A 182 -12.07 15.70 -13.63
N LEU A 183 -11.45 14.56 -13.92
CA LEU A 183 -11.21 14.05 -15.28
C LEU A 183 -12.38 13.25 -15.86
N GLY A 184 -13.46 13.02 -15.12
CA GLY A 184 -14.70 12.40 -15.60
C GLY A 184 -14.94 10.96 -15.13
N VAL A 185 -14.04 10.34 -14.37
CA VAL A 185 -14.25 9.00 -13.81
C VAL A 185 -15.41 8.98 -12.83
N LYS A 186 -16.26 7.97 -12.93
CA LYS A 186 -17.34 7.75 -11.98
C LYS A 186 -16.92 6.78 -10.88
N ILE A 187 -16.91 7.25 -9.63
CA ILE A 187 -16.62 6.43 -8.44
C ILE A 187 -17.92 6.13 -7.72
N VAL A 188 -18.32 4.87 -7.71
CA VAL A 188 -19.56 4.37 -7.09
C VAL A 188 -19.20 3.63 -5.81
N ARG A 189 -19.43 4.30 -4.67
CA ARG A 189 -19.24 3.74 -3.33
C ARG A 189 -20.49 3.02 -2.86
N PHE A 190 -20.34 2.16 -1.85
CA PHE A 190 -21.42 1.34 -1.31
C PHE A 190 -22.13 0.56 -2.42
N CYS A 191 -21.32 -0.04 -3.29
CA CYS A 191 -21.75 -0.84 -4.42
C CYS A 191 -20.85 -2.07 -4.56
N SER A 192 -21.26 -3.16 -3.97
CA SER A 192 -20.54 -4.43 -4.03
C SER A 192 -20.69 -5.06 -5.41
N ALA A 193 -19.55 -5.40 -6.03
CA ALA A 193 -19.54 -6.35 -7.13
C ALA A 193 -19.67 -7.77 -6.54
N GLU A 194 -20.58 -8.57 -7.10
CA GLU A 194 -20.94 -9.89 -6.59
C GLU A 194 -20.58 -11.03 -7.55
N GLY A 195 -20.29 -10.71 -8.81
CA GLY A 195 -19.94 -11.68 -9.83
C GLY A 195 -19.83 -11.07 -11.20
N ILE A 196 -19.48 -11.90 -12.17
CA ILE A 196 -19.34 -11.49 -13.57
C ILE A 196 -19.98 -12.50 -14.50
N LYS A 197 -20.40 -12.03 -15.69
CA LYS A 197 -20.71 -12.83 -16.86
C LYS A 197 -19.96 -12.28 -18.06
N LYS A 198 -19.87 -13.06 -19.13
CA LYS A 198 -19.29 -12.62 -20.39
C LYS A 198 -20.24 -12.91 -21.54
N GLU A 199 -20.61 -11.88 -22.26
CA GLU A 199 -21.48 -11.97 -23.42
C GLU A 199 -20.88 -11.14 -24.57
N ASN A 200 -20.70 -11.75 -25.75
CA ASN A 200 -20.21 -11.06 -26.97
C ASN A 200 -18.94 -10.23 -26.74
N ASP A 201 -17.94 -10.81 -26.06
CA ASP A 201 -16.68 -10.15 -25.65
C ASP A 201 -16.80 -8.97 -24.64
N MET A 202 -18.01 -8.70 -24.17
CA MET A 202 -18.25 -7.72 -23.10
C MET A 202 -18.40 -8.44 -21.76
N TRP A 203 -17.91 -7.79 -20.71
CA TRP A 203 -18.12 -8.20 -19.33
C TRP A 203 -19.40 -7.58 -18.79
N GLU A 204 -20.25 -8.37 -18.16
CA GLU A 204 -21.34 -7.91 -17.30
C GLU A 204 -20.90 -8.07 -15.85
N ILE A 205 -20.72 -6.98 -15.14
CA ILE A 205 -20.41 -6.98 -13.72
C ILE A 205 -21.71 -6.86 -12.93
N ILE A 206 -22.03 -7.89 -12.16
CA ILE A 206 -23.24 -7.96 -11.34
C ILE A 206 -22.96 -7.29 -10.01
N THR A 207 -23.83 -6.38 -9.60
CA THR A 207 -23.74 -5.69 -8.31
C THR A 207 -25.07 -5.74 -7.58
N GLU A 208 -25.08 -5.42 -6.28
CA GLU A 208 -26.29 -5.26 -5.48
C GLU A 208 -27.25 -4.17 -5.99
N LYS A 209 -26.75 -3.24 -6.86
CA LYS A 209 -27.50 -2.13 -7.44
C LYS A 209 -27.94 -2.35 -8.90
N GLY A 210 -27.67 -3.53 -9.45
CA GLY A 210 -27.88 -3.86 -10.85
C GLY A 210 -26.59 -4.28 -11.54
N SER A 211 -26.60 -4.31 -12.87
CA SER A 211 -25.42 -4.71 -13.66
C SER A 211 -24.84 -3.56 -14.46
N ILE A 212 -23.54 -3.63 -14.72
CA ILE A 212 -22.81 -2.74 -15.61
C ILE A 212 -22.08 -3.53 -16.67
N SER A 213 -22.21 -3.13 -17.94
CA SER A 213 -21.47 -3.73 -19.06
C SER A 213 -20.13 -3.01 -19.25
N ALA A 214 -19.04 -3.75 -19.47
CA ALA A 214 -17.70 -3.18 -19.67
C ALA A 214 -16.88 -3.93 -20.73
N GLU A 215 -16.04 -3.20 -21.47
CA GLU A 215 -15.04 -3.82 -22.35
C GLU A 215 -13.92 -4.47 -21.54
N ILE A 216 -13.47 -3.79 -20.50
CA ILE A 216 -12.33 -4.17 -19.66
C ILE A 216 -12.72 -4.17 -18.18
N ILE A 217 -12.22 -5.16 -17.47
CA ILE A 217 -12.39 -5.30 -16.03
C ILE A 217 -11.03 -5.35 -15.33
N VAL A 218 -10.90 -4.66 -14.20
CA VAL A 218 -9.68 -4.62 -13.36
C VAL A 218 -10.00 -5.13 -11.98
N ASN A 219 -9.26 -6.14 -11.52
CA ASN A 219 -9.27 -6.60 -10.15
C ASN A 219 -8.25 -5.80 -9.32
N ALA A 220 -8.73 -4.85 -8.51
CA ALA A 220 -7.95 -4.06 -7.56
C ALA A 220 -8.47 -4.24 -6.12
N ALA A 221 -9.05 -5.40 -5.80
CA ALA A 221 -9.83 -5.66 -4.60
C ALA A 221 -9.01 -5.97 -3.33
N GLY A 222 -7.70 -5.67 -3.31
CA GLY A 222 -6.84 -5.83 -2.13
C GLY A 222 -6.84 -7.27 -1.60
N TYR A 223 -7.11 -7.48 -0.31
CA TYR A 223 -7.19 -8.83 0.27
C TYR A 223 -8.44 -9.62 -0.18
N TYR A 224 -9.42 -9.00 -0.86
CA TYR A 224 -10.51 -9.69 -1.55
C TYR A 224 -10.16 -10.11 -2.99
N ALA A 225 -8.98 -9.73 -3.50
CA ALA A 225 -8.60 -9.96 -4.89
C ALA A 225 -8.66 -11.44 -5.30
N GLN A 226 -8.32 -12.36 -4.38
CA GLN A 226 -8.40 -13.80 -4.61
C GLN A 226 -9.85 -14.24 -4.83
N ARG A 227 -10.80 -13.77 -4.02
CA ARG A 227 -12.24 -14.07 -4.18
C ARG A 227 -12.79 -13.53 -5.52
N VAL A 228 -12.38 -12.31 -5.89
CA VAL A 228 -12.74 -11.73 -7.20
C VAL A 228 -12.13 -12.54 -8.35
N SER A 229 -10.90 -13.03 -8.20
CA SER A 229 -10.25 -13.82 -9.25
C SER A 229 -10.95 -15.16 -9.53
N GLU A 230 -11.63 -15.74 -8.54
CA GLU A 230 -12.39 -16.99 -8.70
C GLU A 230 -13.54 -16.85 -9.69
N TRP A 231 -14.11 -15.66 -9.86
CA TRP A 231 -15.15 -15.40 -10.88
C TRP A 231 -14.66 -15.60 -12.31
N PHE A 232 -13.34 -15.48 -12.54
CA PHE A 232 -12.73 -15.62 -13.87
C PHE A 232 -12.32 -17.05 -14.22
N ILE A 233 -12.37 -18.00 -13.28
CA ILE A 233 -12.01 -19.41 -13.53
C ILE A 233 -12.81 -20.02 -14.69
N PRO A 234 -14.15 -19.81 -14.81
CA PRO A 234 -14.92 -20.33 -15.95
C PRO A 234 -14.50 -19.76 -17.31
N PHE A 235 -13.74 -18.67 -17.32
CA PHE A 235 -13.26 -17.98 -18.53
C PHE A 235 -11.78 -18.22 -18.82
N GLY A 236 -11.13 -19.17 -18.12
CA GLY A 236 -9.72 -19.51 -18.28
C GLY A 236 -8.78 -18.80 -17.32
N GLY A 237 -9.31 -18.05 -16.37
CA GLY A 237 -8.54 -17.42 -15.29
C GLY A 237 -8.10 -18.41 -14.22
N ARG A 238 -7.39 -17.89 -13.22
CA ARG A 238 -6.88 -18.65 -12.08
C ARG A 238 -7.21 -17.98 -10.76
N ARG A 239 -7.12 -18.75 -9.70
CA ARG A 239 -7.09 -18.18 -8.35
C ARG A 239 -5.77 -17.43 -8.14
N ILE A 240 -5.83 -16.18 -7.66
CA ILE A 240 -4.63 -15.37 -7.38
C ILE A 240 -3.81 -16.04 -6.28
N PRO A 241 -2.48 -16.24 -6.49
CA PRO A 241 -1.57 -16.78 -5.48
C PRO A 241 -1.27 -15.70 -4.43
N MET A 242 -1.96 -15.74 -3.30
CA MET A 242 -1.77 -14.79 -2.22
C MET A 242 -2.14 -15.37 -0.86
N VAL A 243 -1.63 -14.73 0.17
CA VAL A 243 -2.01 -14.93 1.56
C VAL A 243 -2.11 -13.57 2.26
N SER A 244 -3.01 -13.44 3.22
CA SER A 244 -3.10 -12.24 4.07
C SER A 244 -2.26 -12.44 5.32
N MET A 245 -1.25 -11.60 5.49
CA MET A 245 -0.39 -11.58 6.68
C MET A 245 -0.91 -10.57 7.70
N SER A 246 -0.83 -10.92 8.98
CA SER A 246 -1.07 -10.00 10.08
C SER A 246 0.16 -9.11 10.26
N HIS A 247 0.03 -7.81 10.01
CA HIS A 247 1.10 -6.84 10.28
C HIS A 247 0.68 -5.88 11.38
N GLN A 248 1.57 -5.71 12.36
CA GLN A 248 1.32 -4.86 13.51
C GLN A 248 2.29 -3.71 13.59
N TYR A 249 1.82 -2.60 14.10
CA TYR A 249 2.67 -1.53 14.59
C TYR A 249 2.07 -0.85 15.83
N VAL A 250 2.96 -0.31 16.65
CA VAL A 250 2.62 0.39 17.89
C VAL A 250 2.74 1.89 17.65
N VAL A 251 1.72 2.63 18.04
CA VAL A 251 1.78 4.10 18.13
C VAL A 251 1.97 4.47 19.59
N SER A 252 3.05 5.19 19.90
CA SER A 252 3.34 5.64 21.25
C SER A 252 2.47 6.84 21.65
N GLU A 253 2.40 7.10 22.93
CA GLU A 253 1.99 8.39 23.45
C GLU A 253 3.00 9.49 23.03
N GLN A 254 2.64 10.75 23.25
CA GLN A 254 3.50 11.89 22.95
C GLN A 254 4.68 11.97 23.93
N VAL A 255 5.82 12.45 23.43
CA VAL A 255 7.06 12.62 24.19
C VAL A 255 7.45 14.08 24.18
N GLU A 256 7.52 14.71 25.36
CA GLU A 256 7.76 16.14 25.51
C GLU A 256 9.10 16.59 24.87
N GLU A 257 10.15 15.78 25.00
CA GLU A 257 11.46 16.09 24.40
C GLU A 257 11.41 16.12 22.88
N LEU A 258 10.65 15.20 22.26
CA LEU A 258 10.44 15.17 20.82
C LEU A 258 9.61 16.36 20.36
N GLU A 259 8.56 16.73 21.11
CA GLU A 259 7.75 17.92 20.84
C GLU A 259 8.60 19.18 20.87
N LYS A 260 9.42 19.36 21.91
CA LYS A 260 10.34 20.51 22.03
C LYS A 260 11.35 20.54 20.89
N TRP A 261 11.93 19.40 20.52
CA TRP A 261 12.87 19.31 19.43
C TRP A 261 12.24 19.69 18.09
N THR A 262 11.06 19.14 17.79
CA THR A 262 10.30 19.45 16.57
C THR A 262 9.92 20.93 16.51
N ALA A 263 9.46 21.51 17.62
CA ALA A 263 9.12 22.94 17.70
C ALA A 263 10.33 23.84 17.48
N ASN A 264 11.51 23.46 18.00
CA ASN A 264 12.73 24.26 17.88
C ASN A 264 13.37 24.15 16.50
N THR A 265 13.29 23.00 15.85
CA THR A 265 13.95 22.76 14.56
C THR A 265 13.04 23.02 13.36
N GLY A 266 11.72 22.90 13.54
CA GLY A 266 10.75 22.93 12.45
C GLY A 266 10.76 21.66 11.57
N HIS A 267 11.49 20.61 11.99
CA HIS A 267 11.66 19.38 11.20
C HIS A 267 11.09 18.16 11.92
N LYS A 268 10.71 17.15 11.16
CA LYS A 268 10.48 15.78 11.65
C LYS A 268 11.77 14.98 11.60
N LEU A 269 11.88 13.97 12.46
CA LEU A 269 12.96 12.98 12.37
C LEU A 269 12.85 12.19 11.07
N PRO A 270 13.98 11.81 10.44
CA PRO A 270 13.99 10.85 9.36
C PRO A 270 13.34 9.53 9.78
N LEU A 271 12.74 8.82 8.84
CA LEU A 271 12.30 7.45 9.05
C LEU A 271 13.52 6.58 9.39
N LEU A 272 13.53 5.95 10.54
CA LEU A 272 14.58 5.02 10.95
C LEU A 272 14.18 3.59 10.56
N ARG A 273 15.07 2.84 9.94
CA ARG A 273 14.93 1.40 9.69
C ARG A 273 16.14 0.69 10.28
N ASP A 274 15.91 -0.13 11.27
CA ASP A 274 16.91 -1.07 11.76
C ASP A 274 16.69 -2.40 11.01
N VAL A 275 17.42 -2.54 9.89
CA VAL A 275 17.20 -3.67 8.98
C VAL A 275 17.68 -5.00 9.55
N ASP A 276 18.69 -4.99 10.41
CA ASP A 276 19.22 -6.17 11.07
C ASP A 276 18.34 -6.61 12.24
N SER A 277 17.63 -5.67 12.89
CA SER A 277 16.59 -5.93 13.91
C SER A 277 15.17 -6.02 13.34
N SER A 278 15.00 -5.80 12.04
CA SER A 278 13.75 -5.99 11.28
C SER A 278 12.58 -5.12 11.76
N TYR A 279 12.81 -3.83 11.98
CA TYR A 279 11.73 -2.86 12.26
C TYR A 279 11.98 -1.50 11.63
N TYR A 280 10.90 -0.73 11.50
CA TYR A 280 10.96 0.71 11.24
C TYR A 280 10.46 1.50 12.46
N LEU A 281 11.00 2.70 12.62
CA LEU A 281 10.55 3.67 13.62
C LEU A 281 10.37 5.03 12.95
N ARG A 282 9.14 5.54 12.97
CA ARG A 282 8.77 6.80 12.36
C ARG A 282 8.21 7.77 13.40
N GLN A 283 8.53 9.05 13.29
CA GLN A 283 7.85 10.06 14.08
C GLN A 283 6.39 10.21 13.64
N GLU A 284 5.47 10.02 14.58
CA GLU A 284 4.03 10.25 14.41
C GLU A 284 3.57 11.36 15.35
N LYS A 285 3.31 12.55 14.79
CA LYS A 285 3.12 13.79 15.57
C LYS A 285 4.31 14.01 16.51
N ASN A 286 4.08 14.01 17.84
CA ASN A 286 5.11 14.13 18.87
C ASN A 286 5.42 12.80 19.55
N GLY A 287 5.08 11.69 18.96
CA GLY A 287 5.39 10.33 19.40
C GLY A 287 6.02 9.51 18.27
N PHE A 288 5.95 8.21 18.40
CA PHE A 288 6.56 7.27 17.48
C PHE A 288 5.57 6.23 16.96
N ASN A 289 5.79 5.79 15.74
CA ASN A 289 5.15 4.63 15.13
C ASN A 289 6.24 3.57 14.89
N LEU A 290 6.18 2.45 15.60
CA LEU A 290 7.11 1.33 15.54
C LEU A 290 6.43 0.12 14.91
N GLY A 291 6.93 -0.35 13.77
CA GLY A 291 6.40 -1.53 13.08
C GLY A 291 7.49 -2.53 12.71
N PRO A 292 7.52 -3.71 13.34
CA PRO A 292 8.43 -4.78 12.96
C PRO A 292 7.85 -5.66 11.85
N TYR A 293 8.74 -6.38 11.17
CA TYR A 293 8.43 -7.57 10.37
C TYR A 293 8.92 -8.79 11.15
N GLU A 294 8.07 -9.23 12.06
CA GLU A 294 8.41 -10.26 13.01
C GLU A 294 8.52 -11.66 12.37
N ARG A 295 9.54 -12.44 12.76
CA ARG A 295 9.76 -13.80 12.26
C ARG A 295 8.65 -14.77 12.65
N ASN A 296 8.01 -14.54 13.82
CA ASN A 296 6.84 -15.29 14.29
C ASN A 296 5.53 -14.72 13.71
N CYS A 297 5.52 -14.50 12.39
CA CYS A 297 4.39 -13.90 11.68
C CYS A 297 3.20 -14.85 11.58
N ARG A 298 2.01 -14.27 11.34
CA ARG A 298 0.75 -15.02 11.21
C ARG A 298 0.08 -14.75 9.88
N ALA A 299 -0.32 -15.85 9.22
CA ALA A 299 -1.19 -15.81 8.04
C ALA A 299 -2.64 -15.99 8.48
N HIS A 300 -3.55 -15.24 7.87
CA HIS A 300 -4.98 -15.29 8.12
C HIS A 300 -5.77 -15.58 6.85
N TRP A 301 -7.00 -16.06 7.02
CA TRP A 301 -7.97 -16.31 5.95
C TRP A 301 -7.48 -17.29 4.90
N CYS A 302 -6.71 -18.27 5.33
CA CYS A 302 -6.07 -19.24 4.45
C CYS A 302 -6.50 -20.69 4.71
N THR A 303 -7.40 -20.93 5.66
CA THR A 303 -7.93 -22.25 5.98
C THR A 303 -9.46 -22.25 6.01
N LYS A 304 -10.08 -23.44 6.04
CA LYS A 304 -11.53 -23.55 6.15
C LYS A 304 -12.06 -23.10 7.52
N ASP A 305 -11.21 -23.17 8.54
CA ASP A 305 -11.56 -22.78 9.92
C ASP A 305 -11.30 -21.29 10.17
N ASP A 306 -10.56 -20.62 9.26
CA ASP A 306 -10.31 -19.19 9.26
C ASP A 306 -10.60 -18.61 7.85
N PRO A 307 -11.89 -18.53 7.44
CA PRO A 307 -12.26 -17.99 6.14
C PRO A 307 -12.21 -16.47 6.13
N LEU A 308 -11.90 -15.88 4.96
CA LEU A 308 -12.05 -14.43 4.77
C LEU A 308 -13.52 -14.02 5.03
N PRO A 309 -13.79 -13.09 5.97
CA PRO A 309 -15.14 -12.58 6.21
C PRO A 309 -15.76 -11.93 4.96
N ASP A 310 -17.07 -11.91 4.85
CA ASP A 310 -17.75 -11.24 3.73
C ASP A 310 -17.57 -9.72 3.80
N ASP A 311 -17.50 -9.18 5.02
CA ASP A 311 -17.18 -7.77 5.25
C ASP A 311 -16.14 -7.62 6.38
N PHE A 312 -14.95 -7.14 6.01
CA PHE A 312 -13.86 -6.78 6.92
C PHE A 312 -13.37 -5.36 6.58
N SER A 313 -14.25 -4.39 6.72
CA SER A 313 -14.01 -3.00 6.34
C SER A 313 -13.82 -2.12 7.56
N PHE A 314 -12.74 -1.32 7.59
CA PHE A 314 -12.37 -0.54 8.77
C PHE A 314 -12.25 -1.39 10.05
N GLN A 315 -11.78 -2.60 9.90
CA GLN A 315 -11.56 -3.55 11.00
C GLN A 315 -10.10 -3.92 11.11
N LEU A 316 -9.71 -4.34 12.30
CA LEU A 316 -8.37 -4.81 12.63
C LEU A 316 -8.47 -6.21 13.26
N TYR A 317 -7.39 -6.95 13.19
CA TYR A 317 -7.22 -8.13 14.03
C TYR A 317 -7.06 -7.74 15.51
N PRO A 318 -7.31 -8.65 16.45
CA PRO A 318 -6.92 -8.45 17.85
C PRO A 318 -5.44 -8.13 17.99
N ASP A 319 -5.10 -7.30 18.97
CA ASP A 319 -3.72 -7.00 19.32
C ASP A 319 -2.96 -8.27 19.73
N ASP A 320 -1.71 -8.38 19.33
CA ASP A 320 -0.81 -9.49 19.65
C ASP A 320 0.55 -8.95 20.10
N LEU A 321 0.55 -8.35 21.28
CA LEU A 321 1.72 -7.65 21.83
C LEU A 321 2.90 -8.59 22.11
N GLU A 322 2.64 -9.87 22.41
CA GLU A 322 3.70 -10.86 22.64
C GLU A 322 4.67 -10.97 21.45
N ARG A 323 4.14 -10.88 20.22
CA ARG A 323 4.97 -10.89 19.01
C ARG A 323 5.82 -9.62 18.84
N LEU A 324 5.46 -8.53 19.50
CA LEU A 324 6.13 -7.24 19.40
C LEU A 324 7.17 -6.99 20.49
N GLU A 325 7.10 -7.71 21.60
CA GLU A 325 7.85 -7.43 22.84
C GLU A 325 9.35 -7.24 22.58
N TRP A 326 10.00 -8.20 21.93
CA TRP A 326 11.43 -8.13 21.64
C TRP A 326 11.80 -6.89 20.78
N TYR A 327 10.99 -6.59 19.79
CA TYR A 327 11.24 -5.45 18.88
C TYR A 327 11.07 -4.11 19.57
N VAL A 328 10.10 -4.01 20.46
CA VAL A 328 9.87 -2.81 21.29
C VAL A 328 11.06 -2.60 22.24
N GLU A 329 11.51 -3.65 22.91
CA GLU A 329 12.67 -3.57 23.81
C GLU A 329 13.96 -3.20 23.07
N ASP A 330 14.19 -3.76 21.88
CA ASP A 330 15.34 -3.43 21.04
C ASP A 330 15.30 -1.99 20.56
N ALA A 331 14.14 -1.55 20.08
CA ALA A 331 13.93 -0.16 19.66
C ALA A 331 14.11 0.84 20.81
N MET A 332 13.73 0.50 22.05
CA MET A 332 13.97 1.33 23.23
C MET A 332 15.47 1.46 23.57
N LYS A 333 16.26 0.44 23.29
CA LYS A 333 17.74 0.51 23.42
C LYS A 333 18.34 1.39 22.31
N ARG A 334 17.79 1.31 21.11
CA ARG A 334 18.24 2.10 19.95
C ARG A 334 17.84 3.57 20.06
N VAL A 335 16.64 3.86 20.50
CA VAL A 335 16.09 5.21 20.73
C VAL A 335 15.50 5.27 22.12
N PRO A 336 16.32 5.59 23.17
CA PRO A 336 15.90 5.57 24.56
C PRO A 336 14.72 6.48 24.89
N LEU A 337 14.47 7.48 24.04
CA LEU A 337 13.33 8.37 24.14
C LEU A 337 11.99 7.60 24.04
N LEU A 338 11.97 6.50 23.29
CA LEU A 338 10.79 5.63 23.16
C LEU A 338 10.37 4.99 24.50
N ALA A 339 11.33 4.70 25.38
CA ALA A 339 11.05 4.13 26.71
C ALA A 339 10.32 5.10 27.66
N LYS A 340 10.22 6.39 27.33
CA LYS A 340 9.50 7.40 28.11
C LYS A 340 8.02 7.50 27.72
N ALA A 341 7.61 6.84 26.66
CA ALA A 341 6.24 6.90 26.13
C ALA A 341 5.48 5.61 26.45
N GLY A 342 4.23 5.72 26.85
CA GLY A 342 3.29 4.60 26.86
C GLY A 342 2.83 4.23 25.46
N VAL A 343 2.09 3.13 25.35
CA VAL A 343 1.41 2.72 24.11
C VAL A 343 0.07 3.42 24.01
N SER A 344 -0.10 4.25 23.00
CA SER A 344 -1.38 4.91 22.71
C SER A 344 -2.32 4.01 21.92
N LYS A 345 -1.78 3.25 20.94
CA LYS A 345 -2.58 2.41 20.04
C LYS A 345 -1.73 1.30 19.45
N VAL A 346 -2.34 0.14 19.27
CA VAL A 346 -1.82 -0.94 18.43
C VAL A 346 -2.67 -1.04 17.18
N ILE A 347 -2.05 -1.16 16.03
CA ILE A 347 -2.69 -1.42 14.76
C ILE A 347 -2.24 -2.80 14.31
N ASN A 348 -3.18 -3.72 14.13
CA ASN A 348 -2.94 -5.06 13.62
C ASN A 348 -3.87 -5.33 12.45
N GLY A 349 -3.37 -5.23 11.23
CA GLY A 349 -4.21 -5.30 10.05
C GLY A 349 -3.71 -6.25 8.97
N PRO A 350 -4.59 -6.62 8.03
CA PRO A 350 -4.22 -7.51 6.92
C PRO A 350 -3.35 -6.81 5.88
N ILE A 351 -2.23 -7.44 5.53
CA ILE A 351 -1.43 -7.09 4.36
C ILE A 351 -1.39 -8.29 3.43
N PRO A 352 -1.79 -8.15 2.14
CA PRO A 352 -1.72 -9.24 1.18
C PRO A 352 -0.29 -9.43 0.66
N TYR A 353 0.16 -10.69 0.59
CA TYR A 353 1.45 -11.12 0.07
C TYR A 353 1.28 -12.13 -1.05
N THR A 354 2.03 -11.96 -2.13
CA THR A 354 2.33 -13.02 -3.09
C THR A 354 3.49 -13.88 -2.58
N PRO A 355 3.75 -15.06 -3.16
CA PRO A 355 4.89 -15.90 -2.76
C PRO A 355 6.27 -15.25 -2.89
N ASP A 356 6.43 -14.21 -3.71
CA ASP A 356 7.68 -13.47 -3.90
C ASP A 356 7.65 -12.03 -3.34
N GLY A 357 6.55 -11.63 -2.68
CA GLY A 357 6.37 -10.30 -2.10
C GLY A 357 6.10 -9.17 -3.10
N ASN A 358 6.21 -9.41 -4.42
CA ASN A 358 5.93 -8.39 -5.42
C ASN A 358 4.44 -8.36 -5.80
N PRO A 359 3.87 -7.18 -6.12
CA PRO A 359 2.47 -7.07 -6.50
C PRO A 359 2.17 -7.73 -7.86
N LEU A 360 0.89 -7.84 -8.16
CA LEU A 360 0.38 -8.29 -9.46
C LEU A 360 -0.16 -7.09 -10.21
N ILE A 361 0.50 -6.72 -11.33
CA ILE A 361 0.10 -5.57 -12.16
C ILE A 361 0.22 -5.96 -13.63
N GLY A 362 -0.90 -6.04 -14.33
CA GLY A 362 -0.92 -6.32 -15.76
C GLY A 362 -2.06 -7.22 -16.21
N PRO A 363 -1.92 -7.82 -17.41
CA PRO A 363 -2.95 -8.72 -17.96
C PRO A 363 -3.18 -9.94 -17.08
N MET A 364 -4.46 -10.25 -16.82
CA MET A 364 -4.85 -11.46 -16.10
C MET A 364 -4.46 -12.71 -16.90
N PRO A 365 -3.77 -13.70 -16.31
CA PRO A 365 -3.41 -14.92 -17.00
C PRO A 365 -4.65 -15.64 -17.54
N GLY A 366 -4.61 -16.01 -18.83
CA GLY A 366 -5.65 -16.78 -19.50
C GLY A 366 -6.96 -16.04 -19.84
N VAL A 367 -7.11 -14.77 -19.44
CA VAL A 367 -8.37 -14.03 -19.61
C VAL A 367 -8.17 -12.75 -20.41
N ARG A 368 -8.77 -12.68 -21.60
CA ARG A 368 -8.69 -11.48 -22.42
C ARG A 368 -9.54 -10.34 -21.86
N ASN A 369 -9.04 -9.10 -21.93
CA ASN A 369 -9.70 -7.89 -21.45
C ASN A 369 -9.99 -7.89 -19.95
N ALA A 370 -9.18 -8.63 -19.18
CA ALA A 370 -9.15 -8.60 -17.72
C ALA A 370 -7.74 -8.32 -17.24
N PHE A 371 -7.62 -7.52 -16.17
CA PHE A 371 -6.35 -7.08 -15.61
C PHE A 371 -6.34 -7.24 -14.09
N GLU A 372 -5.15 -7.37 -13.53
CA GLU A 372 -4.87 -7.41 -12.11
C GLU A 372 -4.05 -6.18 -11.70
N ALA A 373 -4.44 -5.52 -10.61
CA ALA A 373 -3.66 -4.49 -9.91
C ALA A 373 -3.89 -4.67 -8.41
N CYS A 374 -3.30 -5.72 -7.85
CA CYS A 374 -3.62 -6.18 -6.50
C CYS A 374 -2.43 -6.87 -5.81
N VAL A 375 -2.65 -7.30 -4.57
CA VAL A 375 -1.66 -7.97 -3.72
C VAL A 375 -0.43 -7.07 -3.48
N PHE A 376 -0.68 -5.85 -3.02
CA PHE A 376 0.38 -4.90 -2.70
C PHE A 376 0.75 -4.98 -1.23
N THR A 377 1.96 -5.38 -0.93
CA THR A 377 2.57 -5.27 0.40
C THR A 377 2.80 -3.79 0.77
N PHE A 378 3.32 -3.00 -0.17
CA PHE A 378 3.62 -1.58 -0.02
C PHE A 378 2.74 -0.69 -0.91
N GLY A 379 1.42 -0.87 -0.81
CA GLY A 379 0.46 -0.19 -1.68
C GLY A 379 0.55 1.34 -1.65
N ILE A 380 0.89 1.95 -0.52
CA ILE A 380 1.06 3.41 -0.41
C ILE A 380 2.30 3.87 -1.18
N ALA A 381 3.42 3.19 -1.00
CA ALA A 381 4.67 3.55 -1.67
C ALA A 381 4.63 3.32 -3.19
N GLN A 382 3.91 2.29 -3.63
CA GLN A 382 3.90 1.83 -5.02
C GLN A 382 2.66 2.26 -5.80
N GLY A 383 1.61 2.72 -5.11
CA GLY A 383 0.28 2.92 -5.69
C GLY A 383 0.24 3.93 -6.84
N GLY A 384 1.02 5.02 -6.77
CA GLY A 384 1.15 5.99 -7.85
C GLY A 384 1.69 5.35 -9.14
N GLY A 385 2.84 4.68 -9.02
CA GLY A 385 3.47 3.98 -10.14
C GLY A 385 2.65 2.80 -10.66
N ALA A 386 1.96 2.09 -9.78
CA ALA A 386 1.07 1.00 -10.17
C ALA A 386 -0.07 1.46 -11.07
N GLY A 387 -0.66 2.62 -10.76
CA GLY A 387 -1.69 3.22 -11.60
C GLY A 387 -1.19 3.58 -13.01
N LYS A 388 0.02 4.17 -13.11
CA LYS A 388 0.68 4.44 -14.39
C LYS A 388 0.89 3.16 -15.19
N VAL A 389 1.52 2.16 -14.58
CA VAL A 389 1.83 0.88 -15.24
C VAL A 389 0.56 0.18 -15.75
N LEU A 390 -0.50 0.14 -14.93
CA LEU A 390 -1.75 -0.47 -15.37
C LEU A 390 -2.40 0.31 -16.53
N ALA A 391 -2.39 1.64 -16.45
CA ALA A 391 -2.93 2.47 -17.53
C ALA A 391 -2.20 2.20 -18.85
N GLU A 392 -0.86 2.10 -18.84
CA GLU A 392 -0.06 1.75 -20.02
C GLU A 392 -0.41 0.35 -20.58
N TRP A 393 -0.50 -0.66 -19.71
CA TRP A 393 -0.95 -2.00 -20.09
C TRP A 393 -2.30 -1.99 -20.81
N ILE A 394 -3.25 -1.20 -20.32
CA ILE A 394 -4.61 -1.14 -20.88
C ILE A 394 -4.65 -0.31 -22.17
N THR A 395 -3.95 0.83 -22.22
CA THR A 395 -4.07 1.77 -23.35
C THR A 395 -3.11 1.46 -24.49
N GLU A 396 -1.94 0.90 -24.19
CA GLU A 396 -0.84 0.71 -25.15
C GLU A 396 -0.46 -0.77 -25.36
N GLY A 397 -0.87 -1.65 -24.44
CA GLY A 397 -0.53 -3.09 -24.47
C GLY A 397 0.92 -3.39 -24.06
N THR A 398 1.67 -2.38 -23.61
CA THR A 398 3.05 -2.48 -23.15
C THR A 398 3.32 -1.44 -22.07
N THR A 399 4.45 -1.53 -21.39
CA THR A 399 4.86 -0.60 -20.33
C THR A 399 6.18 0.08 -20.69
N GLU A 400 6.36 1.33 -20.23
CA GLU A 400 7.63 2.06 -20.36
C GLU A 400 8.76 1.33 -19.60
N TRP A 401 8.45 0.82 -18.42
CA TRP A 401 9.42 0.13 -17.57
C TRP A 401 9.34 -1.38 -17.75
N ASP A 402 10.46 -2.06 -17.52
CA ASP A 402 10.46 -3.51 -17.36
C ASP A 402 9.70 -3.89 -16.07
N MET A 403 8.56 -4.55 -16.25
CA MET A 403 7.65 -4.92 -15.16
C MET A 403 7.51 -6.43 -14.98
N TRP A 404 8.43 -7.24 -15.52
CA TRP A 404 8.32 -8.69 -15.47
C TRP A 404 8.20 -9.24 -14.04
N SER A 405 8.86 -8.61 -13.06
CA SER A 405 8.78 -9.01 -11.64
C SER A 405 7.41 -8.75 -11.00
N CYS A 406 6.55 -7.96 -11.65
CA CYS A 406 5.18 -7.66 -11.20
C CYS A 406 4.12 -8.24 -12.14
N ASP A 407 4.52 -8.82 -13.28
CA ASP A 407 3.58 -9.41 -14.25
C ASP A 407 2.81 -10.58 -13.61
N PRO A 408 1.48 -10.57 -13.64
CA PRO A 408 0.67 -11.65 -13.07
C PRO A 408 0.97 -13.03 -13.68
N ARG A 409 1.46 -13.08 -14.91
CA ARG A 409 1.77 -14.32 -15.64
C ARG A 409 3.04 -15.03 -15.18
N ARG A 410 3.82 -14.43 -14.23
CA ARG A 410 5.00 -15.07 -13.65
C ARG A 410 4.68 -16.27 -12.76
N PHE A 411 3.47 -16.35 -12.23
CA PHE A 411 3.00 -17.48 -11.44
C PHE A 411 2.19 -18.48 -12.29
N THR A 412 2.37 -19.75 -12.02
CA THR A 412 1.69 -20.86 -12.70
C THR A 412 1.01 -21.79 -11.70
N ASP A 413 0.57 -22.96 -12.13
CA ASP A 413 -0.23 -23.90 -11.35
C ASP A 413 0.49 -24.50 -10.11
N PHE A 414 1.80 -24.31 -9.99
CA PHE A 414 2.56 -24.74 -8.80
C PHE A 414 2.26 -23.89 -7.55
N THR A 415 1.65 -22.72 -7.70
CA THR A 415 1.35 -21.79 -6.61
C THR A 415 0.04 -22.13 -5.90
N ASP A 416 -0.02 -23.30 -5.26
CA ASP A 416 -1.15 -23.68 -4.43
C ASP A 416 -1.21 -22.89 -3.12
N GLN A 417 -2.23 -23.13 -2.31
CA GLN A 417 -2.46 -22.37 -1.07
C GLN A 417 -1.37 -22.64 -0.02
N GLU A 418 -0.87 -23.88 0.07
CA GLU A 418 0.18 -24.24 1.03
C GLU A 418 1.47 -23.51 0.70
N TYR A 419 1.89 -23.54 -0.57
CA TYR A 419 3.03 -22.79 -1.07
C TYR A 419 2.90 -21.28 -0.79
N CYS A 420 1.73 -20.69 -1.03
CA CYS A 420 1.47 -19.29 -0.75
C CYS A 420 1.63 -18.95 0.74
N ILE A 421 1.17 -19.82 1.65
CA ILE A 421 1.28 -19.64 3.10
C ILE A 421 2.76 -19.69 3.52
N GLU A 422 3.48 -20.72 3.10
CA GLU A 422 4.89 -20.90 3.47
C GLU A 422 5.75 -19.76 2.95
N LYS A 423 5.63 -19.45 1.67
CA LYS A 423 6.41 -18.37 1.05
C LYS A 423 6.01 -16.98 1.53
N GLY A 424 4.72 -16.74 1.78
CA GLY A 424 4.26 -15.49 2.37
C GLY A 424 4.86 -15.25 3.76
N LYS A 425 4.95 -16.28 4.60
CA LYS A 425 5.62 -16.20 5.91
C LYS A 425 7.12 -15.98 5.78
N GLU A 426 7.78 -16.69 4.87
CA GLU A 426 9.21 -16.55 4.60
C GLU A 426 9.53 -15.11 4.18
N ILE A 427 8.84 -14.59 3.15
CA ILE A 427 9.06 -13.24 2.64
C ILE A 427 8.76 -12.18 3.70
N TYR A 428 7.65 -12.30 4.42
CA TYR A 428 7.31 -11.37 5.50
C TYR A 428 8.41 -11.30 6.58
N GLY A 429 8.88 -12.45 7.04
CA GLY A 429 9.92 -12.52 8.09
C GLY A 429 11.31 -12.06 7.64
N HIS A 430 11.53 -11.90 6.33
CA HIS A 430 12.79 -11.46 5.71
C HIS A 430 12.64 -10.14 4.94
N GLU A 431 11.66 -9.31 5.28
CA GLU A 431 11.37 -8.07 4.55
C GLU A 431 12.57 -7.11 4.50
N TYR A 432 13.43 -7.15 5.49
CA TYR A 432 14.68 -6.39 5.58
C TYR A 432 15.95 -7.26 5.46
N GLY A 433 15.80 -8.55 5.18
CA GLY A 433 16.83 -9.57 5.24
C GLY A 433 17.82 -9.66 4.11
#